data_3092f8d6c88ced3076d03e6e0065d3f2
#
_entry.id   3092f8d6c88ced3076d03e6e0065d3f2
#
_cell.length_a   1.000
_cell.length_b   1.000
_cell.length_c   1.000
_cell.angle_alpha   90.00
_cell.angle_beta   90.00
_cell.angle_gamma   90.00
#
_symmetry.space_group_name_H-M   'P 1'
#
loop_
_entity.id
_entity.type
_entity.pdbx_description
1 polymer ?
#
loop_
_entity_poly.entity_id
_entity_poly.type
_entity_poly.pdbx_seq_one_letter_code
_entity_poly.pdbx_strand_id
1 'polypeptide(L)'
;MSERAKTLAGRLRGFSDDVIAFVEGCSETNWKKACAKEEWPVGVTARHIGAAHFEAVELVRMIVKGKKLPEFTMNQLVEMANEHARQHAGCTREEVLGLLRRNGTALVDYVAGLSDADLDRTGHLALAGGNLSAQQLIEAVILKSGGEHFESMKAVVGS
;
A
#
# COMPACT_ATOMS: atom_id res chain seq x y z
N MET A 1 7.79 -19.06 15.78
CA MET A 1 7.60 -17.86 14.94
C MET A 1 8.13 -18.10 13.54
N SER A 2 7.34 -17.67 12.54
CA SER A 2 7.69 -17.89 11.14
C SER A 2 8.85 -16.99 10.70
N GLU A 3 9.92 -17.58 10.18
CA GLU A 3 11.02 -16.80 9.59
C GLU A 3 10.58 -16.11 8.30
N ARG A 4 9.68 -16.75 7.52
CA ARG A 4 9.09 -16.14 6.33
C ARG A 4 8.30 -14.87 6.68
N ALA A 5 7.49 -14.95 7.73
CA ALA A 5 6.70 -13.81 8.19
C ALA A 5 7.58 -12.66 8.68
N LYS A 6 8.64 -12.99 9.43
CA LYS A 6 9.60 -11.97 9.90
C LYS A 6 10.32 -11.30 8.75
N THR A 7 10.76 -12.07 7.75
CA THR A 7 11.43 -11.53 6.57
C THR A 7 10.50 -10.63 5.79
N LEU A 8 9.27 -11.06 5.59
CA LEU A 8 8.26 -10.28 4.88
C LEU A 8 7.92 -8.99 5.63
N ALA A 9 7.73 -9.07 6.94
CA ALA A 9 7.51 -7.91 7.79
C ALA A 9 8.68 -6.92 7.73
N GLY A 10 9.92 -7.43 7.68
CA GLY A 10 11.11 -6.61 7.50
C GLY A 10 11.12 -5.85 6.18
N ARG A 11 10.71 -6.50 5.09
CA ARG A 11 10.58 -5.86 3.77
C ARG A 11 9.51 -4.76 3.80
N LEU A 12 8.38 -5.02 4.44
CA LEU A 12 7.31 -4.04 4.59
C LEU A 12 7.76 -2.85 5.43
N ARG A 13 8.48 -3.10 6.52
CA ARG A 13 9.03 -2.03 7.37
C ARG A 13 9.99 -1.15 6.57
N GLY A 14 10.90 -1.76 5.81
CA GLY A 14 11.84 -1.03 4.97
C GLY A 14 11.12 -0.15 3.95
N PHE A 15 10.10 -0.68 3.30
CA PHE A 15 9.29 0.07 2.34
C PHE A 15 8.56 1.24 3.02
N SER A 16 7.92 0.99 4.15
CA SER A 16 7.23 2.02 4.92
C SER A 16 8.19 3.13 5.37
N ASP A 17 9.36 2.74 5.89
CA ASP A 17 10.37 3.70 6.35
C ASP A 17 10.88 4.56 5.18
N ASP A 18 11.09 3.98 4.01
CA ASP A 18 11.53 4.70 2.82
C ASP A 18 10.49 5.73 2.36
N VAL A 19 9.21 5.35 2.34
CA VAL A 19 8.12 6.26 1.97
C VAL A 19 8.02 7.40 2.99
N ILE A 20 8.08 7.08 4.28
CA ILE A 20 8.01 8.07 5.36
C ILE A 20 9.19 9.08 5.25
N ALA A 21 10.41 8.59 5.06
CA ALA A 21 11.58 9.43 4.90
C ALA A 21 11.45 10.36 3.70
N PHE A 22 10.94 9.85 2.58
CA PHE A 22 10.69 10.65 1.39
C PHE A 22 9.69 11.76 1.68
N VAL A 23 8.59 11.46 2.35
CA VAL A 23 7.55 12.44 2.69
C VAL A 23 8.10 13.49 3.66
N GLU A 24 8.87 13.06 4.67
CA GLU A 24 9.50 13.99 5.62
C GLU A 24 10.43 14.99 4.94
N GLY A 25 11.16 14.55 3.92
CA GLY A 25 12.10 15.39 3.17
C GLY A 25 11.47 16.15 2.00
N CYS A 26 10.19 15.99 1.75
CA CYS A 26 9.53 16.59 0.58
C CYS A 26 9.22 18.07 0.81
N SER A 27 9.66 18.94 -0.13
CA SER A 27 9.35 20.35 -0.09
C SER A 27 7.89 20.62 -0.46
N GLU A 28 7.37 21.79 -0.10
CA GLU A 28 6.02 22.22 -0.50
C GLU A 28 5.85 22.21 -2.02
N THR A 29 6.86 22.66 -2.76
CA THR A 29 6.83 22.64 -4.22
C THR A 29 6.73 21.23 -4.77
N ASN A 30 7.57 20.32 -4.26
CA ASN A 30 7.58 18.93 -4.69
C ASN A 30 6.31 18.20 -4.28
N TRP A 31 5.74 18.54 -3.13
CA TRP A 31 4.49 17.95 -2.64
C TRP A 31 3.33 18.11 -3.61
N LYS A 32 3.33 19.22 -4.35
CA LYS A 32 2.26 19.61 -5.28
C LYS A 32 2.52 19.16 -6.73
N LYS A 33 3.69 18.64 -7.05
CA LYS A 33 4.01 18.17 -8.40
C LYS A 33 3.15 16.97 -8.75
N ALA A 34 2.65 16.94 -10.00
CA ALA A 34 1.84 15.82 -10.49
C ALA A 34 2.71 14.65 -10.91
N CYS A 35 2.41 13.46 -10.39
CA CYS A 35 3.03 12.22 -10.84
C CYS A 35 2.56 11.92 -12.26
N ALA A 36 3.47 11.52 -13.14
CA ALA A 36 3.16 11.34 -14.56
C ALA A 36 2.14 10.24 -14.81
N LYS A 37 2.23 9.14 -14.09
CA LYS A 37 1.39 7.97 -14.28
C LYS A 37 -0.02 8.15 -13.69
N GLU A 38 -0.09 8.62 -12.46
CA GLU A 38 -1.35 8.75 -11.73
C GLU A 38 -2.07 10.06 -12.05
N GLU A 39 -1.33 11.08 -12.45
CA GLU A 39 -1.77 12.45 -12.62
C GLU A 39 -2.20 13.12 -11.31
N TRP A 40 -1.90 12.50 -10.18
CA TRP A 40 -2.15 13.03 -8.83
C TRP A 40 -0.91 13.78 -8.33
N PRO A 41 -1.10 14.79 -7.45
CA PRO A 41 0.04 15.38 -6.74
C PRO A 41 0.80 14.31 -5.94
N VAL A 42 2.10 14.55 -5.74
CA VAL A 42 2.95 13.67 -4.93
C VAL A 42 2.31 13.36 -3.58
N GLY A 43 1.78 14.38 -2.89
CA GLY A 43 1.13 14.20 -1.59
C GLY A 43 -0.07 13.27 -1.62
N VAL A 44 -0.88 13.36 -2.67
CA VAL A 44 -2.03 12.48 -2.86
C VAL A 44 -1.58 11.04 -3.14
N THR A 45 -0.54 10.88 -3.94
CA THR A 45 0.03 9.56 -4.24
C THR A 45 0.60 8.91 -2.98
N ALA A 46 1.32 9.67 -2.16
CA ALA A 46 1.83 9.20 -0.87
C ALA A 46 0.69 8.76 0.06
N ARG A 47 -0.37 9.57 0.12
CA ARG A 47 -1.55 9.23 0.91
C ARG A 47 -2.18 7.92 0.42
N HIS A 48 -2.25 7.74 -0.89
CA HIS A 48 -2.81 6.52 -1.49
C HIS A 48 -2.03 5.27 -1.07
N ILE A 49 -0.71 5.35 -0.98
CA ILE A 49 0.10 4.23 -0.48
C ILE A 49 -0.34 3.86 0.93
N GLY A 50 -0.46 4.83 1.82
CA GLY A 50 -0.85 4.60 3.21
C GLY A 50 -2.30 4.15 3.39
N ALA A 51 -3.21 4.73 2.63
CA ALA A 51 -4.65 4.47 2.77
C ALA A 51 -5.11 3.22 2.02
N ALA A 52 -4.58 2.97 0.81
CA ALA A 52 -5.06 1.85 0.00
C ALA A 52 -4.12 0.64 0.08
N HIS A 53 -2.81 0.84 -0.11
CA HIS A 53 -1.87 -0.27 -0.15
C HIS A 53 -1.58 -0.84 1.24
N PHE A 54 -1.32 0.01 2.24
CA PHE A 54 -1.10 -0.49 3.61
C PHE A 54 -2.38 -1.09 4.20
N GLU A 55 -3.53 -0.52 3.91
CA GLU A 55 -4.82 -1.06 4.37
C GLU A 55 -5.26 -2.32 3.63
N ALA A 56 -4.58 -2.69 2.54
CA ALA A 56 -4.80 -3.99 1.89
C ALA A 56 -4.51 -5.16 2.85
N VAL A 57 -3.88 -4.91 3.98
CA VAL A 57 -3.75 -5.88 5.09
C VAL A 57 -5.12 -6.44 5.51
N GLU A 58 -6.20 -5.68 5.35
CA GLU A 58 -7.54 -6.17 5.65
C GLU A 58 -7.96 -7.32 4.74
N LEU A 59 -7.54 -7.30 3.47
CA LEU A 59 -7.75 -8.43 2.56
C LEU A 59 -6.93 -9.64 3.00
N VAL A 60 -5.71 -9.42 3.48
CA VAL A 60 -4.88 -10.49 4.04
C VAL A 60 -5.57 -11.13 5.25
N ARG A 61 -6.14 -10.31 6.14
CA ARG A 61 -6.90 -10.81 7.29
C ARG A 61 -8.07 -11.69 6.85
N MET A 62 -8.78 -11.27 5.79
CA MET A 62 -9.90 -12.05 5.26
C MET A 62 -9.44 -13.41 4.75
N ILE A 63 -8.34 -13.46 4.01
CA ILE A 63 -7.75 -14.72 3.54
C ILE A 63 -7.40 -15.62 4.73
N VAL A 64 -6.70 -15.09 5.72
CA VAL A 64 -6.27 -15.85 6.91
C VAL A 64 -7.46 -16.39 7.68
N LYS A 65 -8.56 -15.64 7.75
CA LYS A 65 -9.80 -16.05 8.43
C LYS A 65 -10.70 -16.92 7.57
N GLY A 66 -10.33 -17.18 6.32
CA GLY A 66 -11.14 -17.97 5.39
C GLY A 66 -12.39 -17.27 4.90
N LYS A 67 -12.41 -15.94 4.91
CA LYS A 67 -13.53 -15.13 4.44
C LYS A 67 -13.41 -14.87 2.95
N LYS A 68 -14.55 -14.76 2.27
CA LYS A 68 -14.60 -14.41 0.86
C LYS A 68 -14.15 -12.98 0.64
N LEU A 69 -13.24 -12.78 -0.32
CA LEU A 69 -12.77 -11.44 -0.69
C LEU A 69 -13.84 -10.70 -1.51
N PRO A 70 -13.91 -9.36 -1.39
CA PRO A 70 -14.78 -8.56 -2.24
C PRO A 70 -14.32 -8.65 -3.70
N GLU A 71 -15.26 -8.59 -4.62
CA GLU A 71 -14.95 -8.63 -6.05
C GLU A 71 -15.13 -7.22 -6.63
N PHE A 72 -14.04 -6.70 -7.21
CA PHE A 72 -14.05 -5.41 -7.91
C PHE A 72 -13.49 -5.61 -9.30
N THR A 73 -14.02 -4.84 -10.25
CA THR A 73 -13.38 -4.71 -11.58
C THR A 73 -12.24 -3.72 -11.48
N MET A 74 -11.31 -3.77 -12.43
CA MET A 74 -10.23 -2.79 -12.51
C MET A 74 -10.79 -1.36 -12.64
N ASN A 75 -11.83 -1.18 -13.46
CA ASN A 75 -12.48 0.12 -13.63
C ASN A 75 -13.05 0.65 -12.31
N GLN A 76 -13.68 -0.20 -11.50
CA GLN A 76 -14.19 0.20 -10.19
C GLN A 76 -13.07 0.66 -9.26
N LEU A 77 -11.95 -0.06 -9.24
CA LEU A 77 -10.80 0.32 -8.41
C LEU A 77 -10.20 1.65 -8.85
N VAL A 78 -10.06 1.86 -10.16
CA VAL A 78 -9.54 3.12 -10.70
C VAL A 78 -10.47 4.28 -10.35
N GLU A 79 -11.78 4.10 -10.50
CA GLU A 79 -12.76 5.12 -10.12
C GLU A 79 -12.72 5.45 -8.64
N MET A 80 -12.63 4.43 -7.78
CA MET A 80 -12.52 4.62 -6.32
C MET A 80 -11.24 5.38 -5.97
N ALA A 81 -10.12 5.01 -6.58
CA ALA A 81 -8.84 5.67 -6.33
C ALA A 81 -8.87 7.14 -6.76
N ASN A 82 -9.44 7.43 -7.94
CA ASN A 82 -9.57 8.80 -8.42
C ASN A 82 -10.52 9.64 -7.56
N GLU A 83 -11.60 9.04 -7.07
CA GLU A 83 -12.52 9.72 -6.15
C GLU A 83 -11.83 10.08 -4.84
N HIS A 84 -11.09 9.14 -4.26
CA HIS A 84 -10.31 9.40 -3.05
C HIS A 84 -9.25 10.48 -3.29
N ALA A 85 -8.62 10.47 -4.46
CA ALA A 85 -7.65 11.50 -4.84
C ALA A 85 -8.30 12.89 -4.86
N ARG A 86 -9.49 13.01 -5.43
CA ARG A 86 -10.23 14.27 -5.44
C ARG A 86 -10.60 14.74 -4.04
N GLN A 87 -11.09 13.83 -3.21
CA GLN A 87 -11.49 14.13 -1.83
C GLN A 87 -10.32 14.59 -0.95
N HIS A 88 -9.11 14.14 -1.25
CA HIS A 88 -7.93 14.41 -0.45
C HIS A 88 -6.87 15.25 -1.19
N ALA A 89 -7.30 16.00 -2.20
CA ALA A 89 -6.40 16.82 -3.02
C ALA A 89 -5.60 17.84 -2.20
N GLY A 90 -6.14 18.29 -1.07
CA GLY A 90 -5.48 19.24 -0.17
C GLY A 90 -4.80 18.60 1.04
N CYS A 91 -4.52 17.29 1.03
CA CYS A 91 -3.92 16.63 2.18
C CYS A 91 -2.56 17.24 2.53
N THR A 92 -2.31 17.38 3.83
CA THR A 92 -1.04 17.96 4.32
C THR A 92 -0.02 16.85 4.55
N ARG A 93 1.25 17.24 4.58
CA ARG A 93 2.36 16.33 4.85
C ARG A 93 2.20 15.67 6.22
N GLU A 94 1.78 16.42 7.24
CA GLU A 94 1.58 15.91 8.60
C GLU A 94 0.47 14.86 8.65
N GLU A 95 -0.63 15.11 7.96
CA GLU A 95 -1.73 14.14 7.86
C GLU A 95 -1.26 12.83 7.23
N VAL A 96 -0.51 12.94 6.14
CA VAL A 96 0.00 11.78 5.42
C VAL A 96 1.03 11.01 6.25
N LEU A 97 1.93 11.72 6.93
CA LEU A 97 2.90 11.10 7.83
C LEU A 97 2.21 10.32 8.95
N GLY A 98 1.19 10.91 9.57
CA GLY A 98 0.40 10.24 10.59
C GLY A 98 -0.25 8.96 10.08
N LEU A 99 -0.84 9.03 8.89
CA LEU A 99 -1.48 7.89 8.25
C LEU A 99 -0.47 6.77 7.93
N LEU A 100 0.66 7.13 7.31
CA LEU A 100 1.71 6.17 6.96
C LEU A 100 2.26 5.47 8.20
N ARG A 101 2.51 6.22 9.28
CA ARG A 101 3.04 5.64 10.51
C ARG A 101 2.06 4.69 11.16
N ARG A 102 0.79 5.09 11.31
CA ARG A 102 -0.24 4.25 11.93
C ARG A 102 -0.48 2.97 11.12
N ASN A 103 -0.74 3.15 9.83
CA ASN A 103 -1.10 2.02 8.97
C ASN A 103 0.11 1.13 8.69
N GLY A 104 1.30 1.73 8.54
CA GLY A 104 2.54 0.97 8.34
C GLY A 104 2.89 0.12 9.55
N THR A 105 2.77 0.66 10.76
CA THR A 105 3.02 -0.10 12.00
C THR A 105 2.02 -1.25 12.15
N ALA A 106 0.74 -0.97 11.92
CA ALA A 106 -0.30 -2.01 12.03
C ALA A 106 -0.08 -3.14 11.01
N LEU A 107 0.30 -2.78 9.79
CA LEU A 107 0.62 -3.75 8.73
C LEU A 107 1.81 -4.63 9.12
N VAL A 108 2.91 -4.03 9.51
CA VAL A 108 4.15 -4.74 9.88
C VAL A 108 3.91 -5.68 11.06
N ASP A 109 3.24 -5.18 12.09
CA ASP A 109 2.96 -5.96 13.31
C ASP A 109 2.07 -7.16 12.99
N TYR A 110 1.04 -6.95 12.17
CA TYR A 110 0.15 -8.04 11.78
C TYR A 110 0.90 -9.13 11.00
N VAL A 111 1.67 -8.74 9.99
CA VAL A 111 2.40 -9.70 9.15
C VAL A 111 3.46 -10.45 9.95
N ALA A 112 4.15 -9.77 10.87
CA ALA A 112 5.18 -10.40 11.71
C ALA A 112 4.61 -11.53 12.57
N GLY A 113 3.32 -11.48 12.91
CA GLY A 113 2.65 -12.48 13.73
C GLY A 113 2.06 -13.66 12.96
N LEU A 114 2.14 -13.68 11.63
CA LEU A 114 1.58 -14.77 10.83
C LEU A 114 2.42 -16.02 10.89
N SER A 115 1.75 -17.17 10.80
CA SER A 115 2.42 -18.47 10.65
C SER A 115 2.68 -18.75 9.16
N ASP A 116 3.52 -19.75 8.87
CA ASP A 116 3.70 -20.22 7.50
C ASP A 116 2.37 -20.70 6.92
N ALA A 117 1.56 -21.39 7.72
CA ALA A 117 0.24 -21.83 7.28
C ALA A 117 -0.66 -20.65 6.92
N ASP A 118 -0.63 -19.57 7.69
CA ASP A 118 -1.39 -18.35 7.38
C ASP A 118 -0.93 -17.73 6.06
N LEU A 119 0.39 -17.65 5.85
CA LEU A 119 0.97 -17.09 4.62
C LEU A 119 0.61 -17.91 3.38
N ASP A 120 0.42 -19.21 3.55
CA ASP A 120 0.09 -20.12 2.46
C ASP A 120 -1.42 -20.23 2.19
N ARG A 121 -2.26 -19.71 3.07
CA ARG A 121 -3.71 -19.70 2.84
C ARG A 121 -4.05 -18.91 1.59
N THR A 122 -5.03 -19.40 0.84
CA THR A 122 -5.42 -18.77 -0.43
C THR A 122 -6.82 -18.18 -0.35
N GLY A 123 -7.05 -17.16 -1.17
CA GLY A 123 -8.35 -16.59 -1.43
C GLY A 123 -8.51 -16.35 -2.91
N HIS A 124 -9.74 -16.22 -3.38
CA HIS A 124 -10.02 -15.93 -4.77
C HIS A 124 -10.11 -14.42 -4.98
N LEU A 125 -9.31 -13.92 -5.90
CA LEU A 125 -9.35 -12.52 -6.31
C LEU A 125 -9.35 -12.46 -7.84
N ALA A 126 -10.48 -12.07 -8.42
CA ALA A 126 -10.66 -12.04 -9.87
C ALA A 126 -9.61 -11.17 -10.57
N LEU A 127 -9.25 -10.03 -9.96
CA LEU A 127 -8.23 -9.11 -10.51
C LEU A 127 -6.85 -9.74 -10.60
N ALA A 128 -6.56 -10.73 -9.76
CA ALA A 128 -5.30 -11.47 -9.79
C ALA A 128 -5.35 -12.69 -10.70
N GLY A 129 -6.47 -12.90 -11.38
CA GLY A 129 -6.65 -14.02 -12.30
C GLY A 129 -7.03 -15.33 -11.64
N GLY A 130 -7.39 -15.32 -10.37
CA GLY A 130 -7.80 -16.54 -9.65
C GLY A 130 -7.35 -16.53 -8.19
N ASN A 131 -6.94 -17.70 -7.69
CA ASN A 131 -6.52 -17.84 -6.31
C ASN A 131 -5.10 -17.30 -6.10
N LEU A 132 -4.90 -16.63 -4.96
CA LEU A 132 -3.58 -16.21 -4.52
C LEU A 132 -3.44 -16.43 -3.03
N SER A 133 -2.22 -16.64 -2.56
CA SER A 133 -1.94 -16.78 -1.13
C SER A 133 -1.89 -15.42 -0.45
N ALA A 134 -2.01 -15.44 0.88
CA ALA A 134 -1.83 -14.23 1.69
C ALA A 134 -0.47 -13.58 1.40
N GLN A 135 0.60 -14.38 1.30
CA GLN A 135 1.93 -13.87 0.96
C GLN A 135 1.96 -13.23 -0.42
N GLN A 136 1.37 -13.88 -1.42
CA GLN A 136 1.31 -13.33 -2.79
C GLN A 136 0.56 -12.00 -2.84
N LEU A 137 -0.52 -11.86 -2.08
CA LEU A 137 -1.26 -10.60 -2.00
C LEU A 137 -0.40 -9.49 -1.42
N ILE A 138 0.32 -9.76 -0.32
CA ILE A 138 1.23 -8.79 0.29
C ILE A 138 2.29 -8.35 -0.72
N GLU A 139 2.92 -9.30 -1.41
CA GLU A 139 3.99 -9.00 -2.35
C GLU A 139 3.49 -8.25 -3.59
N ALA A 140 2.32 -8.61 -4.13
CA ALA A 140 1.80 -8.01 -5.35
C ALA A 140 1.12 -6.66 -5.11
N VAL A 141 0.28 -6.56 -4.10
CA VAL A 141 -0.56 -5.37 -3.87
C VAL A 141 0.16 -4.33 -3.03
N ILE A 142 0.83 -4.75 -1.96
CA ILE A 142 1.46 -3.80 -1.05
C ILE A 142 2.86 -3.43 -1.55
N LEU A 143 3.74 -4.39 -1.72
CA LEU A 143 5.13 -4.12 -2.09
C LEU A 143 5.30 -3.71 -3.54
N LYS A 144 4.77 -4.50 -4.47
CA LYS A 144 4.97 -4.22 -5.90
C LYS A 144 4.16 -3.02 -6.36
N SER A 145 2.85 -3.07 -6.18
CA SER A 145 1.97 -1.99 -6.64
C SER A 145 2.19 -0.70 -5.86
N GLY A 146 2.34 -0.79 -4.53
CA GLY A 146 2.72 0.37 -3.70
C GLY A 146 4.08 0.93 -4.10
N GLY A 147 5.03 0.04 -4.42
CA GLY A 147 6.36 0.43 -4.89
C GLY A 147 6.34 1.16 -6.23
N GLU A 148 5.44 0.80 -7.12
CA GLU A 148 5.28 1.50 -8.40
C GLU A 148 4.82 2.94 -8.19
N HIS A 149 3.90 3.17 -7.27
CA HIS A 149 3.50 4.53 -6.90
C HIS A 149 4.66 5.31 -6.29
N PHE A 150 5.46 4.66 -5.45
CA PHE A 150 6.62 5.30 -4.85
C PHE A 150 7.66 5.70 -5.90
N GLU A 151 7.93 4.81 -6.87
CA GLU A 151 8.83 5.14 -7.98
C GLU A 151 8.31 6.33 -8.79
N SER A 152 7.00 6.41 -9.01
CA SER A 152 6.36 7.52 -9.70
C SER A 152 6.58 8.84 -8.97
N MET A 153 6.46 8.83 -7.63
CA MET A 153 6.73 10.00 -6.79
C MET A 153 8.20 10.44 -6.88
N LYS A 154 9.13 9.50 -6.76
CA LYS A 154 10.56 9.78 -6.82
C LYS A 154 10.97 10.35 -8.18
N ALA A 155 10.38 9.82 -9.25
CA ALA A 155 10.69 10.25 -10.61
C ALA A 155 10.38 11.73 -10.85
N VAL A 156 9.27 12.23 -10.33
CA VAL A 156 8.87 13.61 -10.56
C VAL A 156 9.60 14.60 -9.64
N VAL A 157 10.01 14.14 -8.46
CA VAL A 157 10.77 14.95 -7.49
C VAL A 157 12.25 15.02 -7.87
N GLY A 158 12.78 13.95 -8.47
CA GLY A 158 14.17 13.89 -8.89
C GLY A 158 14.51 14.71 -10.14
N SER A 159 13.49 15.29 -10.80
CA SER A 159 13.67 16.05 -12.03
C SER A 159 13.71 17.57 -11.83
#